data_f9c75cdbe53910d21eea9cb7d2316e07
#
_entry.id   f9c75cdbe53910d21eea9cb7d2316e07
#
_cell.length_a   1.000
_cell.length_b   1.000
_cell.length_c   1.000
_cell.angle_alpha   90.00
_cell.angle_beta   90.00
_cell.angle_gamma   90.00
#
_symmetry.space_group_name_H-M   'P 1'
#
loop_
_entity.id
_entity.type
_entity.pdbx_description
1 polymer ?
#
loop_
_entity_poly.entity_id
_entity_poly.type
_entity_poly.pdbx_seq_one_letter_code
_entity_poly.pdbx_strand_id
1 'polypeptide(L)'
;MNAEQLQKTLRASQYAEQVLSIHQVYLEQDYAIDQFSQPLTTEQIFDVVQNSLKEISDETTWMRTIRILRARLMFRWIWQDANQLIDVMTLTRELSDFADAAICVAKAFALAPLVAKHGQPVGYNHKIQDLIV
;
A
#
# COMPACT_ATOMS: atom_id res chain seq x y z
N MET A 1 13.70 16.40 -2.25
CA MET A 1 14.32 15.11 -2.66
C MET A 1 15.69 15.36 -3.25
N ASN A 2 16.61 14.39 -3.13
CA ASN A 2 17.94 14.49 -3.74
C ASN A 2 17.82 14.52 -5.27
N ALA A 3 18.37 15.57 -5.91
CA ALA A 3 18.17 15.82 -7.35
C ALA A 3 18.78 14.74 -8.27
N GLU A 4 19.94 14.19 -7.90
CA GLU A 4 20.58 13.13 -8.68
C GLU A 4 19.80 11.82 -8.61
N GLN A 5 19.38 11.43 -7.40
CA GLN A 5 18.57 10.24 -7.17
C GLN A 5 17.20 10.35 -7.85
N LEU A 6 16.58 11.54 -7.79
CA LEU A 6 15.33 11.81 -8.48
C LEU A 6 15.48 11.64 -9.99
N GLN A 7 16.53 12.20 -10.58
CA GLN A 7 16.77 12.07 -11.99
C GLN A 7 16.98 10.61 -12.44
N LYS A 8 17.70 9.80 -11.65
CA LYS A 8 17.83 8.36 -11.90
C LYS A 8 16.47 7.67 -11.87
N THR A 9 15.65 7.96 -10.88
CA THR A 9 14.32 7.38 -10.70
C THR A 9 13.40 7.70 -11.89
N LEU A 10 13.35 8.96 -12.31
CA LEU A 10 12.50 9.38 -13.42
C LEU A 10 12.96 8.82 -14.77
N ARG A 11 14.28 8.67 -14.97
CA ARG A 11 14.80 7.99 -16.16
C ARG A 11 14.51 6.49 -16.18
N ALA A 12 14.44 5.86 -15.02
CA ALA A 12 14.15 4.43 -14.90
C ALA A 12 12.68 4.08 -15.13
N SER A 13 11.76 5.01 -14.85
CA SER A 13 10.33 4.71 -14.87
C SER A 13 9.45 5.91 -15.24
N GLN A 14 8.77 5.81 -16.38
CA GLN A 14 7.73 6.77 -16.77
C GLN A 14 6.56 6.81 -15.79
N TYR A 15 6.26 5.67 -15.15
CA TYR A 15 5.25 5.62 -14.10
C TYR A 15 5.63 6.49 -12.89
N ALA A 16 6.91 6.48 -12.48
CA ALA A 16 7.39 7.34 -11.39
C ALA A 16 7.22 8.85 -11.74
N GLU A 17 7.46 9.24 -12.98
CA GLU A 17 7.22 10.62 -13.45
C GLU A 17 5.74 11.00 -13.32
N GLN A 18 4.83 10.12 -13.75
CA GLN A 18 3.39 10.35 -13.63
C GLN A 18 2.94 10.46 -12.17
N VAL A 19 3.41 9.57 -11.31
CA VAL A 19 3.08 9.59 -9.88
C VAL A 19 3.59 10.87 -9.22
N LEU A 20 4.82 11.28 -9.53
CA LEU A 20 5.39 12.51 -9.00
C LEU A 20 4.56 13.74 -9.43
N SER A 21 4.15 13.82 -10.69
CA SER A 21 3.37 14.96 -11.20
C SER A 21 2.00 15.10 -10.50
N ILE A 22 1.40 14.00 -10.06
CA ILE A 22 0.07 13.99 -9.44
C ILE A 22 0.14 14.08 -7.92
N HIS A 23 1.16 13.48 -7.30
CA HIS A 23 1.23 13.26 -5.86
C HIS A 23 2.47 13.90 -5.20
N GLN A 24 3.06 14.92 -5.80
CA GLN A 24 4.31 15.54 -5.36
C GLN A 24 4.31 15.87 -3.86
N VAL A 25 3.27 16.52 -3.36
CA VAL A 25 3.17 16.94 -1.95
C VAL A 25 3.27 15.75 -0.99
N TYR A 26 2.56 14.65 -1.30
CA TYR A 26 2.62 13.43 -0.47
C TYR A 26 4.01 12.79 -0.54
N LEU A 27 4.61 12.74 -1.71
CA LEU A 27 5.93 12.13 -1.89
C LEU A 27 7.04 12.93 -1.19
N GLU A 28 6.94 14.25 -1.18
CA GLU A 28 7.87 15.11 -0.43
C GLU A 28 7.73 14.89 1.09
N GLN A 29 6.51 14.74 1.58
CA GLN A 29 6.25 14.41 2.98
C GLN A 29 6.80 13.03 3.35
N ASP A 30 6.55 12.01 2.53
CA ASP A 30 7.06 10.66 2.75
C ASP A 30 8.60 10.63 2.72
N TYR A 31 9.20 11.32 1.76
CA TYR A 31 10.65 11.43 1.64
C TYR A 31 11.28 12.12 2.85
N ALA A 32 10.62 13.12 3.43
CA ALA A 32 11.10 13.85 4.60
C ALA A 32 11.23 12.95 5.85
N ILE A 33 10.50 11.83 5.91
CA ILE A 33 10.52 10.91 7.05
C ILE A 33 11.85 10.14 7.13
N ASP A 34 12.26 9.50 6.01
CA ASP A 34 13.42 8.60 6.00
C ASP A 34 14.25 8.68 4.71
N GLN A 35 13.96 9.63 3.83
CA GLN A 35 14.62 9.82 2.53
C GLN A 35 14.54 8.58 1.63
N PHE A 36 13.57 7.70 1.86
CA PHE A 36 13.43 6.40 1.20
C PHE A 36 14.70 5.53 1.32
N SER A 37 15.48 5.75 2.38
CA SER A 37 16.80 5.12 2.54
C SER A 37 16.75 3.70 3.07
N GLN A 38 15.66 3.31 3.73
CA GLN A 38 15.53 2.01 4.39
C GLN A 38 14.35 1.19 3.84
N PRO A 39 14.52 -0.13 3.72
CA PRO A 39 13.40 -1.04 3.49
C PRO A 39 12.35 -0.94 4.60
N LEU A 40 11.09 -1.18 4.25
CA LEU A 40 10.01 -1.28 5.21
C LEU A 40 9.92 -2.71 5.76
N THR A 41 9.61 -2.84 7.05
CA THR A 41 9.27 -4.15 7.61
C THR A 41 7.84 -4.54 7.23
N THR A 42 7.53 -5.83 7.31
CA THR A 42 6.17 -6.37 7.12
C THR A 42 5.17 -5.63 8.01
N GLU A 43 5.50 -5.45 9.29
CA GLU A 43 4.65 -4.76 10.27
C GLU A 43 4.39 -3.30 9.86
N GLN A 44 5.43 -2.57 9.45
CA GLN A 44 5.29 -1.18 8.99
C GLN A 44 4.37 -1.06 7.77
N ILE A 45 4.45 -2.00 6.82
CA ILE A 45 3.58 -2.01 5.64
C ILE A 45 2.12 -2.24 6.05
N PHE A 46 1.85 -3.23 6.90
CA PHE A 46 0.51 -3.49 7.43
C PHE A 46 -0.05 -2.30 8.20
N ASP A 47 0.75 -1.67 9.07
CA ASP A 47 0.36 -0.49 9.84
C ASP A 47 0.01 0.69 8.94
N VAL A 48 0.82 0.98 7.92
CA VAL A 48 0.56 2.06 6.97
C VAL A 48 -0.75 1.84 6.22
N VAL A 49 -1.00 0.62 5.72
CA VAL A 49 -2.24 0.28 5.02
C VAL A 49 -3.44 0.39 5.95
N GLN A 50 -3.37 -0.23 7.12
CA GLN A 50 -4.48 -0.25 8.08
C GLN A 50 -4.80 1.15 8.60
N ASN A 51 -3.79 1.92 9.02
CA ASN A 51 -3.98 3.26 9.56
C ASN A 51 -4.51 4.26 8.52
N SER A 52 -4.15 4.09 7.25
CA SER A 52 -4.64 4.95 6.17
C SER A 52 -6.13 4.75 5.87
N LEU A 53 -6.71 3.61 6.21
CA LEU A 53 -8.05 3.20 5.80
C LEU A 53 -9.05 3.00 6.95
N LYS A 54 -8.59 2.89 8.21
CA LYS A 54 -9.39 2.48 9.37
C LYS A 54 -10.61 3.36 9.67
N GLU A 55 -10.55 4.65 9.34
CA GLU A 55 -11.62 5.62 9.65
C GLU A 55 -12.50 5.95 8.45
N ILE A 56 -12.29 5.29 7.31
CA ILE A 56 -13.01 5.55 6.08
C ILE A 56 -14.17 4.56 5.98
N SER A 57 -15.41 5.07 5.95
CA SER A 57 -16.63 4.27 5.80
C SER A 57 -17.22 4.33 4.39
N ASP A 58 -16.89 5.35 3.62
CA ASP A 58 -17.35 5.54 2.24
C ASP A 58 -16.49 4.77 1.25
N GLU A 59 -17.12 3.93 0.43
CA GLU A 59 -16.43 3.06 -0.54
C GLU A 59 -15.61 3.86 -1.56
N THR A 60 -16.15 4.94 -2.09
CA THR A 60 -15.46 5.77 -3.09
C THR A 60 -14.19 6.38 -2.51
N THR A 61 -14.26 6.92 -1.30
CA THR A 61 -13.11 7.48 -0.58
C THR A 61 -12.11 6.38 -0.22
N TRP A 62 -12.59 5.21 0.20
CA TRP A 62 -11.75 4.06 0.51
C TRP A 62 -10.94 3.60 -0.71
N MET A 63 -11.63 3.42 -1.85
CA MET A 63 -11.00 3.03 -3.11
C MET A 63 -9.98 4.07 -3.62
N ARG A 64 -10.28 5.35 -3.43
CA ARG A 64 -9.36 6.44 -3.77
C ARG A 64 -8.12 6.41 -2.89
N THR A 65 -8.30 6.24 -1.59
CA THR A 65 -7.20 6.26 -0.62
C THR A 65 -6.23 5.12 -0.84
N ILE A 66 -6.71 3.88 -1.07
CA ILE A 66 -5.82 2.74 -1.33
C ILE A 66 -5.04 2.90 -2.64
N ARG A 67 -5.64 3.52 -3.68
CA ARG A 67 -4.94 3.81 -4.94
C ARG A 67 -3.83 4.85 -4.76
N ILE A 68 -4.08 5.91 -3.99
CA ILE A 68 -3.07 6.92 -3.67
C ILE A 68 -1.93 6.28 -2.86
N LEU A 69 -2.27 5.49 -1.83
CA LEU A 69 -1.27 4.80 -1.02
C LEU A 69 -0.41 3.87 -1.86
N ARG A 70 -1.03 3.08 -2.73
CA ARG A 70 -0.30 2.23 -3.67
C ARG A 70 0.65 3.03 -4.56
N ALA A 71 0.21 4.15 -5.12
CA ALA A 71 1.04 4.99 -5.98
C ALA A 71 2.27 5.53 -5.22
N ARG A 72 2.09 5.98 -3.96
CA ARG A 72 3.16 6.47 -3.09
C ARG A 72 4.19 5.38 -2.78
N LEU A 73 3.73 4.19 -2.39
CA LEU A 73 4.62 3.05 -2.11
C LEU A 73 5.34 2.56 -3.37
N MET A 74 4.65 2.49 -4.51
CA MET A 74 5.28 2.16 -5.79
C MET A 74 6.39 3.14 -6.18
N PHE A 75 6.17 4.44 -5.97
CA PHE A 75 7.21 5.45 -6.20
C PHE A 75 8.42 5.23 -5.28
N ARG A 76 8.19 4.95 -3.98
CA ARG A 76 9.26 4.62 -3.03
C ARG A 76 10.10 3.42 -3.50
N TRP A 77 9.44 2.34 -3.91
CA TRP A 77 10.14 1.14 -4.38
C TRP A 77 10.92 1.37 -5.68
N ILE A 78 10.35 2.11 -6.63
CA ILE A 78 11.08 2.49 -7.87
C ILE A 78 12.28 3.37 -7.53
N TRP A 79 12.13 4.30 -6.58
CA TRP A 79 13.24 5.11 -6.07
C TRP A 79 14.34 4.25 -5.48
N GLN A 80 14.00 3.32 -4.60
CA GLN A 80 14.96 2.44 -3.94
C GLN A 80 15.69 1.54 -4.94
N ASP A 81 14.96 0.94 -5.88
CA ASP A 81 15.52 0.07 -6.92
C ASP A 81 16.45 0.86 -7.87
N ALA A 82 15.97 1.98 -8.42
CA ALA A 82 16.75 2.81 -9.34
C ALA A 82 18.05 3.35 -8.71
N ASN A 83 18.04 3.58 -7.39
CA ASN A 83 19.19 4.07 -6.64
C ASN A 83 19.98 2.96 -5.91
N GLN A 84 19.63 1.70 -6.14
CA GLN A 84 20.32 0.52 -5.54
C GLN A 84 20.30 0.52 -4.00
N LEU A 85 19.21 1.00 -3.40
CA LEU A 85 19.02 1.05 -1.96
C LEU A 85 18.31 -0.19 -1.40
N ILE A 86 17.79 -1.06 -2.26
CA ILE A 86 17.06 -2.27 -1.89
C ILE A 86 17.49 -3.42 -2.83
N ASP A 87 17.56 -4.63 -2.30
CA ASP A 87 17.75 -5.82 -3.12
C ASP A 87 16.42 -6.39 -3.62
N VAL A 88 16.49 -7.19 -4.70
CA VAL A 88 15.30 -7.75 -5.37
C VAL A 88 14.45 -8.61 -4.44
N MET A 89 15.05 -9.37 -3.53
CA MET A 89 14.32 -10.24 -2.60
C MET A 89 13.53 -9.42 -1.59
N THR A 90 14.14 -8.38 -1.02
CA THR A 90 13.50 -7.46 -0.11
C THR A 90 12.37 -6.68 -0.81
N LEU A 91 12.62 -6.19 -2.02
CA LEU A 91 11.60 -5.51 -2.82
C LEU A 91 10.39 -6.42 -3.08
N THR A 92 10.62 -7.67 -3.49
CA THR A 92 9.56 -8.64 -3.77
C THR A 92 8.76 -8.97 -2.50
N ARG A 93 9.43 -9.09 -1.34
CA ARG A 93 8.77 -9.27 -0.05
C ARG A 93 7.85 -8.08 0.27
N GLU A 94 8.35 -6.85 0.15
CA GLU A 94 7.55 -5.66 0.45
C GLU A 94 6.33 -5.52 -0.47
N LEU A 95 6.47 -5.84 -1.75
CA LEU A 95 5.35 -5.88 -2.70
C LEU A 95 4.30 -6.92 -2.29
N SER A 96 4.72 -8.11 -1.85
CA SER A 96 3.83 -9.17 -1.36
C SER A 96 3.14 -8.75 -0.07
N ASP A 97 3.88 -8.19 0.89
CA ASP A 97 3.34 -7.71 2.16
C ASP A 97 2.26 -6.63 1.95
N PHE A 98 2.48 -5.73 0.99
CA PHE A 98 1.47 -4.73 0.62
C PHE A 98 0.23 -5.36 0.01
N ALA A 99 0.39 -6.35 -0.88
CA ALA A 99 -0.74 -7.06 -1.48
C ALA A 99 -1.57 -7.77 -0.40
N ASP A 100 -0.91 -8.48 0.51
CA ASP A 100 -1.56 -9.18 1.62
C ASP A 100 -2.29 -8.19 2.55
N ALA A 101 -1.65 -7.10 2.94
CA ALA A 101 -2.28 -6.06 3.76
C ALA A 101 -3.49 -5.44 3.06
N ALA A 102 -3.39 -5.11 1.77
CA ALA A 102 -4.48 -4.54 1.00
C ALA A 102 -5.68 -5.49 0.89
N ILE A 103 -5.43 -6.79 0.66
CA ILE A 103 -6.49 -7.82 0.60
C ILE A 103 -7.14 -7.98 1.97
N CYS A 104 -6.37 -8.05 3.06
CA CYS A 104 -6.91 -8.17 4.41
C CYS A 104 -7.85 -7.00 4.77
N VAL A 105 -7.44 -5.77 4.52
CA VAL A 105 -8.28 -4.60 4.83
C VAL A 105 -9.48 -4.48 3.88
N ALA A 106 -9.34 -4.83 2.60
CA ALA A 106 -10.44 -4.85 1.64
C ALA A 106 -11.50 -5.87 2.03
N LYS A 107 -11.08 -7.07 2.41
CA LYS A 107 -11.96 -8.13 2.93
C LYS A 107 -12.74 -7.65 4.15
N ALA A 108 -12.06 -7.07 5.15
CA ALA A 108 -12.70 -6.54 6.35
C ALA A 108 -13.72 -5.44 6.03
N PHE A 109 -13.35 -4.51 5.15
CA PHE A 109 -14.22 -3.42 4.71
C PHE A 109 -15.47 -3.92 3.98
N ALA A 110 -15.33 -4.87 3.07
CA ALA A 110 -16.46 -5.44 2.31
C ALA A 110 -17.34 -6.33 3.16
N LEU A 111 -16.79 -7.06 4.11
CA LEU A 111 -17.52 -8.02 4.95
C LEU A 111 -18.37 -7.32 6.01
N ALA A 112 -17.92 -6.24 6.61
CA ALA A 112 -18.58 -5.57 7.71
C ALA A 112 -20.06 -5.21 7.44
N PRO A 113 -20.44 -4.53 6.32
CA PRO A 113 -21.84 -4.24 6.01
C PRO A 113 -22.65 -5.49 5.68
N LEU A 114 -22.03 -6.53 5.11
CA LEU A 114 -22.71 -7.79 4.78
C LEU A 114 -23.06 -8.57 6.05
N VAL A 115 -22.15 -8.64 7.00
CA VAL A 115 -22.39 -9.27 8.31
C VAL A 115 -23.47 -8.51 9.10
N ALA A 116 -23.43 -7.18 9.07
CA ALA A 116 -24.44 -6.34 9.72
C ALA A 116 -25.84 -6.57 9.13
N LYS A 117 -25.95 -6.82 7.82
CA LYS A 117 -27.22 -7.03 7.12
C LYS A 117 -27.71 -8.48 7.16
N HIS A 118 -26.82 -9.45 7.01
CA HIS A 118 -27.14 -10.85 6.77
C HIS A 118 -26.67 -11.82 7.88
N GLY A 119 -25.92 -11.33 8.88
CA GLY A 119 -25.28 -12.15 9.90
C GLY A 119 -24.00 -12.82 9.41
N GLN A 120 -23.37 -13.59 10.29
CA GLN A 120 -22.14 -14.34 9.99
C GLN A 120 -22.44 -15.53 9.07
N PRO A 121 -21.63 -15.77 8.03
CA PRO A 121 -21.76 -16.99 7.24
C PRO A 121 -21.38 -18.21 8.06
N VAL A 122 -22.22 -19.23 8.07
CA VAL A 122 -21.98 -20.49 8.77
C VAL A 122 -22.06 -21.66 7.79
N GLY A 123 -21.18 -22.64 7.98
CA GLY A 123 -21.19 -23.86 7.20
C GLY A 123 -22.14 -24.92 7.78
N TYR A 124 -22.20 -26.08 7.12
CA TYR A 124 -23.02 -27.24 7.53
C TYR A 124 -22.75 -27.71 8.96
N ASN A 125 -21.54 -27.46 9.48
CA ASN A 125 -21.14 -27.81 10.83
C ASN A 125 -21.41 -26.69 11.87
N HIS A 126 -22.22 -25.69 11.52
CA HIS A 126 -22.52 -24.50 12.32
C HIS A 126 -21.28 -23.66 12.74
N LYS A 127 -20.13 -23.89 12.13
CA LYS A 127 -18.94 -23.06 12.35
C LYS A 127 -18.96 -21.86 11.40
N ILE A 128 -18.50 -20.73 11.94
CA ILE A 128 -18.29 -19.51 11.13
C ILE A 128 -17.34 -19.85 9.98
N GLN A 129 -17.77 -19.51 8.77
CA GLN A 129 -16.94 -19.65 7.57
C GLN A 129 -16.31 -18.31 7.24
N ASP A 130 -15.01 -18.33 7.03
CA ASP A 130 -14.26 -17.17 6.61
C ASP A 130 -13.80 -17.34 5.16
N LEU A 131 -13.66 -16.22 4.45
CA LEU A 131 -13.05 -16.21 3.13
C LEU A 131 -11.56 -16.52 3.27
N ILE A 132 -11.13 -17.60 2.67
CA ILE A 132 -9.71 -17.96 2.58
C ILE A 132 -9.10 -17.13 1.45
N VAL A 133 -8.10 -16.34 1.79
CA VAL A 133 -7.34 -15.54 0.83
C VAL A 133 -5.90 -16.02 0.82
#